data_af4631dfc8bf0f5d21bbb256741775e8
#
_entry.id   af4631dfc8bf0f5d21bbb256741775e8
#
_cell.length_a   1.000
_cell.length_b   1.000
_cell.length_c   1.000
_cell.angle_alpha   90.00
_cell.angle_beta   90.00
_cell.angle_gamma   90.00
#
_symmetry.space_group_name_H-M   'P 1'
#
loop_
_entity.id
_entity.type
_entity.pdbx_description
1 polymer ?
#
loop_
_entity_poly.entity_id
_entity_poly.type
_entity_poly.pdbx_seq_one_letter_code
_entity_poly.pdbx_strand_id
1 'polypeptide(L)'
;MAICEQIGDPALAKGLVERKVVRIVTPGTVTDEALLDERRDTLLLAISRGRQGYGLAWADLSAGRFLVSEVGNDDALAAEQARLAPAEVLVADEDGWPPAVIAATGLRRRAAWYFDGETCRRQLLRFFGLHDLSGFGLEDKPLAVGAAGALLGYVEETQKQRLPHLTAIAFEAADEAIALNAATRRHLELDARIDGRSEHTLLGVLDSTISPMGGRLLRRWLNRPLR
;
A
#
# COMPACT_ATOMS: atom_id res chain seq x y z
N MET A 1 5.01 14.71 8.12
CA MET A 1 4.53 15.74 9.07
C MET A 1 4.04 15.06 10.34
N ALA A 2 4.35 15.57 11.52
CA ALA A 2 3.83 15.05 12.80
C ALA A 2 2.76 16.01 13.33
N ILE A 3 1.61 15.48 13.71
CA ILE A 3 0.51 16.22 14.32
C ILE A 3 0.59 15.99 15.82
N CYS A 4 0.67 17.08 16.59
CA CYS A 4 0.74 17.05 18.04
C CYS A 4 -0.49 17.73 18.62
N GLU A 5 -1.11 17.07 19.60
CA GLU A 5 -2.25 17.62 20.34
C GLU A 5 -1.91 17.78 21.82
N GLN A 6 -2.61 18.69 22.46
CA GLN A 6 -2.56 18.85 23.91
C GLN A 6 -3.35 17.73 24.58
N ILE A 7 -2.79 17.19 25.67
CA ILE A 7 -3.43 16.15 26.46
C ILE A 7 -3.85 16.73 27.81
N GLY A 8 -5.14 16.56 28.14
CA GLY A 8 -5.74 17.08 29.35
C GLY A 8 -6.39 18.46 29.20
N ASP A 9 -7.04 18.92 30.29
CA ASP A 9 -7.70 20.20 30.34
C ASP A 9 -6.66 21.31 30.65
N PRO A 10 -6.46 22.28 29.73
CA PRO A 10 -5.56 23.40 29.96
C PRO A 10 -5.88 24.22 31.22
N ALA A 11 -7.17 24.28 31.61
CA ALA A 11 -7.61 25.03 32.79
C ALA A 11 -7.20 24.38 34.12
N LEU A 12 -6.90 23.08 34.10
CA LEU A 12 -6.50 22.32 35.30
C LEU A 12 -4.98 22.11 35.38
N ALA A 13 -4.23 22.48 34.34
CA ALA A 13 -2.80 22.27 34.28
C ALA A 13 -2.04 23.30 35.11
N LYS A 14 -1.26 22.84 36.10
CA LYS A 14 -0.32 23.67 36.85
C LYS A 14 1.02 23.77 36.11
N GLY A 15 1.06 24.49 34.98
CA GLY A 15 2.29 24.65 34.17
C GLY A 15 2.08 24.38 32.67
N LEU A 16 3.15 23.96 31.99
CA LEU A 16 3.09 23.60 30.55
C LEU A 16 2.21 22.37 30.32
N VAL A 17 1.22 22.50 29.43
CA VAL A 17 0.36 21.39 29.07
C VAL A 17 1.15 20.37 28.25
N GLU A 18 1.02 19.09 28.61
CA GLU A 18 1.65 17.98 27.87
C GLU A 18 1.15 17.92 26.42
N ARG A 19 2.07 17.72 25.48
CA ARG A 19 1.76 17.52 24.06
C ARG A 19 2.26 16.16 23.62
N LYS A 20 1.40 15.42 22.91
CA LYS A 20 1.80 14.13 22.30
C LYS A 20 1.61 14.17 20.80
N VAL A 21 2.47 13.43 20.09
CA VAL A 21 2.28 13.13 18.67
C VAL A 21 1.12 12.14 18.57
N VAL A 22 0.01 12.59 18.01
CA VAL A 22 -1.20 11.79 17.83
C VAL A 22 -1.28 11.17 16.46
N ARG A 23 -0.53 11.69 15.48
CA ARG A 23 -0.48 11.16 14.14
C ARG A 23 0.78 11.60 13.41
N ILE A 24 1.31 10.72 12.56
CA ILE A 24 2.37 11.02 11.62
C ILE A 24 1.80 10.85 10.20
N VAL A 25 1.78 11.93 9.42
CA VAL A 25 1.30 11.92 8.03
C VAL A 25 2.51 11.74 7.12
N THR A 26 2.48 10.69 6.31
CA THR A 26 3.47 10.36 5.28
C THR A 26 2.76 10.27 3.91
N PRO A 27 3.48 10.25 2.77
CA PRO A 27 2.82 10.21 1.45
C PRO A 27 1.82 9.06 1.27
N GLY A 28 2.11 7.88 1.82
CA GLY A 28 1.24 6.69 1.73
C GLY A 28 0.19 6.60 2.84
N THR A 29 0.22 7.48 3.84
CA THR A 29 -0.73 7.45 4.96
C THR A 29 -1.64 8.68 5.05
N VAL A 30 -1.73 9.45 3.97
CA VAL A 30 -2.67 10.57 3.85
C VAL A 30 -4.09 10.02 3.78
N THR A 31 -5.00 10.57 4.60
CA THR A 31 -6.44 10.26 4.59
C THR A 31 -7.31 11.53 4.55
N ASP A 32 -6.67 12.70 4.48
CA ASP A 32 -7.36 13.98 4.37
C ASP A 32 -7.81 14.17 2.91
N GLU A 33 -9.12 14.30 2.68
CA GLU A 33 -9.71 14.45 1.34
C GLU A 33 -9.13 15.66 0.57
N ALA A 34 -8.78 16.74 1.26
CA ALA A 34 -8.19 17.92 0.64
C ALA A 34 -6.79 17.68 0.04
N LEU A 35 -6.11 16.61 0.45
CA LEU A 35 -4.77 16.26 0.01
C LEU A 35 -4.74 15.03 -0.93
N LEU A 36 -5.89 14.40 -1.16
CA LEU A 36 -6.01 13.21 -1.99
C LEU A 36 -6.45 13.58 -3.41
N ASP A 37 -5.91 12.86 -4.40
CA ASP A 37 -6.47 12.85 -5.74
C ASP A 37 -7.78 12.05 -5.72
N GLU A 38 -8.89 12.68 -6.06
CA GLU A 38 -10.21 12.04 -6.01
C GLU A 38 -10.31 10.82 -6.93
N ARG A 39 -9.56 10.79 -8.03
CA ARG A 39 -9.63 9.75 -9.07
C ARG A 39 -8.44 8.79 -9.08
N ARG A 40 -7.55 8.87 -8.09
CA ARG A 40 -6.41 7.96 -7.91
C ARG A 40 -6.37 7.38 -6.51
N ASP A 41 -6.00 6.11 -6.42
CA ASP A 41 -5.70 5.50 -5.12
C ASP A 41 -4.36 6.07 -4.59
N THR A 42 -4.30 6.36 -3.29
CA THR A 42 -3.04 6.71 -2.63
C THR A 42 -2.54 5.48 -1.89
N LEU A 43 -1.61 4.75 -2.52
CA LEU A 43 -1.18 3.46 -2.04
C LEU A 43 0.11 3.56 -1.20
N LEU A 44 0.09 2.90 -0.05
CA LEU A 44 1.26 2.50 0.70
C LEU A 44 1.59 1.05 0.32
N LEU A 45 2.81 0.79 -0.13
CA LEU A 45 3.29 -0.53 -0.52
C LEU A 45 4.39 -1.00 0.45
N ALA A 46 4.31 -2.22 0.93
CA ALA A 46 5.43 -2.90 1.58
C ALA A 46 5.89 -4.09 0.73
N ILE A 47 7.21 -4.29 0.68
CA ILE A 47 7.83 -5.38 -0.08
C ILE A 47 8.70 -6.19 0.87
N SER A 48 8.42 -7.48 1.00
CA SER A 48 9.29 -8.45 1.64
C SER A 48 10.06 -9.24 0.59
N ARG A 49 11.29 -9.64 0.89
CA ARG A 49 12.14 -10.42 0.00
C ARG A 49 12.41 -11.79 0.58
N GLY A 50 12.28 -12.83 -0.23
CA GLY A 50 12.65 -14.19 0.09
C GLY A 50 13.58 -14.81 -0.95
N ARG A 51 13.89 -16.09 -0.77
CA ARG A 51 14.76 -16.83 -1.70
C ARG A 51 14.12 -17.06 -3.07
N GLN A 52 12.81 -17.09 -3.17
CA GLN A 52 12.05 -17.46 -4.36
C GLN A 52 11.22 -16.32 -4.93
N GLY A 53 11.47 -15.09 -4.50
CA GLY A 53 10.72 -13.94 -5.00
C GLY A 53 10.42 -12.91 -3.90
N TYR A 54 9.32 -12.21 -4.10
CA TYR A 54 8.89 -11.09 -3.28
C TYR A 54 7.43 -11.22 -2.87
N GLY A 55 7.15 -10.87 -1.62
CA GLY A 55 5.80 -10.60 -1.15
C GLY A 55 5.50 -9.11 -1.24
N LEU A 56 4.34 -8.77 -1.70
CA LEU A 56 3.82 -7.42 -1.79
C LEU A 56 2.59 -7.29 -0.92
N ALA A 57 2.50 -6.19 -0.20
CA ALA A 57 1.29 -5.79 0.51
C ALA A 57 1.03 -4.31 0.26
N TRP A 58 -0.18 -3.96 -0.12
CA TRP A 58 -0.51 -2.55 -0.33
C TRP A 58 -1.87 -2.20 0.27
N ALA A 59 -1.96 -0.99 0.76
CA ALA A 59 -3.19 -0.47 1.34
C ALA A 59 -3.52 0.92 0.79
N ASP A 60 -4.81 1.14 0.58
CA ASP A 60 -5.43 2.45 0.46
C ASP A 60 -6.16 2.72 1.78
N LEU A 61 -5.56 3.56 2.63
CA LEU A 61 -6.11 3.84 3.95
C LEU A 61 -7.40 4.67 3.86
N SER A 62 -7.58 5.45 2.81
CA SER A 62 -8.79 6.24 2.61
C SER A 62 -9.99 5.39 2.20
N ALA A 63 -9.74 4.32 1.46
CA ALA A 63 -10.77 3.40 0.98
C ALA A 63 -10.92 2.13 1.83
N GLY A 64 -10.08 1.93 2.85
CA GLY A 64 -10.09 0.73 3.69
C GLY A 64 -9.70 -0.55 2.95
N ARG A 65 -8.92 -0.45 1.88
CA ARG A 65 -8.49 -1.60 1.07
C ARG A 65 -7.12 -2.08 1.50
N PHE A 66 -6.98 -3.39 1.67
CA PHE A 66 -5.73 -4.04 2.00
C PHE A 66 -5.58 -5.31 1.17
N LEU A 67 -4.60 -5.32 0.28
CA LEU A 67 -4.36 -6.42 -0.65
C LEU A 67 -2.91 -6.89 -0.55
N VAL A 68 -2.71 -8.16 -0.94
CA VAL A 68 -1.40 -8.79 -0.97
C VAL A 68 -1.22 -9.66 -2.21
N SER A 69 0.02 -9.86 -2.61
CA SER A 69 0.40 -10.75 -3.72
C SER A 69 1.81 -11.31 -3.51
N GLU A 70 2.18 -12.32 -4.28
CA GLU A 70 3.55 -12.79 -4.38
C GLU A 70 4.00 -12.83 -5.83
N VAL A 71 5.25 -12.45 -6.09
CA VAL A 71 5.87 -12.44 -7.43
C VAL A 71 7.23 -13.12 -7.39
N GLY A 72 7.56 -13.84 -8.47
CA GLY A 72 8.72 -14.74 -8.47
C GLY A 72 10.05 -14.12 -8.90
N ASN A 73 10.06 -12.89 -9.45
CA ASN A 73 11.30 -12.27 -9.96
C ASN A 73 11.23 -10.75 -10.02
N ASP A 74 12.37 -10.12 -10.33
CA ASP A 74 12.55 -8.67 -10.37
C ASP A 74 11.69 -7.99 -11.44
N ASP A 75 11.49 -8.64 -12.59
CA ASP A 75 10.67 -8.08 -13.68
C ASP A 75 9.19 -8.03 -13.29
N ALA A 76 8.69 -9.08 -12.66
CA ALA A 76 7.34 -9.13 -12.13
C ALA A 76 7.14 -8.10 -10.99
N LEU A 77 8.13 -7.96 -10.11
CA LEU A 77 8.12 -6.93 -9.07
C LEU A 77 8.05 -5.52 -9.68
N ALA A 78 8.90 -5.23 -10.67
CA ALA A 78 8.91 -3.95 -11.36
C ALA A 78 7.57 -3.67 -12.09
N ALA A 79 6.97 -4.70 -12.69
CA ALA A 79 5.66 -4.59 -13.34
C ALA A 79 4.54 -4.26 -12.35
N GLU A 80 4.50 -4.95 -11.20
CA GLU A 80 3.53 -4.67 -10.14
C GLU A 80 3.73 -3.30 -9.49
N GLN A 81 4.97 -2.91 -9.24
CA GLN A 81 5.29 -1.60 -8.70
C GLN A 81 4.85 -0.48 -9.66
N ALA A 82 5.08 -0.65 -10.97
CA ALA A 82 4.61 0.27 -12.00
C ALA A 82 3.07 0.30 -12.10
N ARG A 83 2.40 -0.85 -11.92
CA ARG A 83 0.93 -0.96 -11.89
C ARG A 83 0.33 -0.21 -10.72
N LEU A 84 0.88 -0.43 -9.54
CA LEU A 84 0.39 0.12 -8.28
C LEU A 84 0.71 1.63 -8.16
N ALA A 85 1.81 2.07 -8.75
CA ALA A 85 2.30 3.45 -8.67
C ALA A 85 2.21 4.03 -7.23
N PRO A 86 2.79 3.35 -6.21
CA PRO A 86 2.59 3.68 -4.82
C PRO A 86 3.17 5.05 -4.47
N ALA A 87 2.50 5.77 -3.56
CA ALA A 87 2.98 7.03 -3.03
C ALA A 87 4.14 6.85 -2.04
N GLU A 88 4.23 5.67 -1.42
CA GLU A 88 5.28 5.34 -0.46
C GLU A 88 5.57 3.82 -0.51
N VAL A 89 6.85 3.46 -0.41
CA VAL A 89 7.31 2.06 -0.48
C VAL A 89 8.13 1.73 0.76
N LEU A 90 7.76 0.66 1.47
CA LEU A 90 8.47 0.15 2.65
C LEU A 90 9.27 -1.09 2.28
N VAL A 91 10.54 -1.12 2.65
CA VAL A 91 11.42 -2.28 2.47
C VAL A 91 12.27 -2.51 3.72
N ALA A 92 12.79 -3.71 3.86
CA ALA A 92 13.83 -3.99 4.86
C ALA A 92 15.10 -3.17 4.55
N ASP A 93 15.80 -2.72 5.61
CA ASP A 93 17.09 -2.04 5.49
C ASP A 93 18.18 -3.05 5.22
N GLU A 94 18.25 -3.50 4.00
CA GLU A 94 19.14 -4.49 3.45
C GLU A 94 19.67 -4.03 2.09
N ASP A 95 20.83 -4.56 1.69
CA ASP A 95 21.38 -4.32 0.36
C ASP A 95 20.79 -5.26 -0.70
N GLY A 96 21.05 -4.95 -1.97
CA GLY A 96 20.69 -5.80 -3.11
C GLY A 96 19.23 -5.73 -3.52
N TRP A 97 18.51 -4.67 -3.20
CA TRP A 97 17.18 -4.42 -3.79
C TRP A 97 17.30 -4.10 -5.28
N PRO A 98 16.34 -4.57 -6.11
CA PRO A 98 16.31 -4.25 -7.54
C PRO A 98 16.26 -2.74 -7.81
N PRO A 99 16.79 -2.27 -8.95
CA PRO A 99 16.80 -0.85 -9.31
C PRO A 99 15.42 -0.19 -9.26
N ALA A 100 14.37 -0.90 -9.65
CA ALA A 100 12.99 -0.41 -9.59
C ALA A 100 12.55 -0.04 -8.17
N VAL A 101 12.96 -0.82 -7.16
CA VAL A 101 12.68 -0.53 -5.75
C VAL A 101 13.50 0.65 -5.25
N ILE A 102 14.81 0.68 -5.60
CA ILE A 102 15.71 1.76 -5.18
C ILE A 102 15.27 3.12 -5.74
N ALA A 103 14.76 3.13 -6.98
CA ALA A 103 14.26 4.33 -7.65
C ALA A 103 12.84 4.73 -7.23
N ALA A 104 12.18 3.98 -6.34
CA ALA A 104 10.81 4.26 -5.95
C ALA A 104 10.67 5.61 -5.24
N THR A 105 9.70 6.39 -5.65
CA THR A 105 9.33 7.61 -4.93
C THR A 105 8.83 7.24 -3.53
N GLY A 106 9.25 7.99 -2.52
CA GLY A 106 8.80 7.74 -1.15
C GLY A 106 9.37 6.45 -0.52
N LEU A 107 10.52 5.94 -1.01
CA LEU A 107 11.18 4.77 -0.41
C LEU A 107 11.50 5.00 1.06
N ARG A 108 11.08 4.05 1.90
CA ARG A 108 11.37 3.99 3.35
C ARG A 108 12.02 2.66 3.68
N ARG A 109 13.21 2.71 4.26
CA ARG A 109 13.90 1.55 4.80
C ARG A 109 13.54 1.38 6.27
N ARG A 110 13.24 0.15 6.66
CA ARG A 110 12.95 -0.23 8.03
C ARG A 110 13.83 -1.40 8.45
N ALA A 111 14.12 -1.50 9.73
CA ALA A 111 14.93 -2.61 10.21
C ALA A 111 14.30 -3.96 9.83
N ALA A 112 15.14 -4.94 9.47
CA ALA A 112 14.71 -6.22 8.89
C ALA A 112 13.70 -7.00 9.77
N TRP A 113 13.77 -6.85 11.10
CA TRP A 113 12.85 -7.54 12.02
C TRP A 113 11.37 -7.15 11.84
N TYR A 114 11.07 -5.98 11.22
CA TYR A 114 9.68 -5.60 10.90
C TYR A 114 9.06 -6.50 9.82
N PHE A 115 9.89 -7.23 9.09
CA PHE A 115 9.49 -8.16 8.03
C PHE A 115 9.61 -9.63 8.47
N ASP A 116 9.88 -9.89 9.76
CA ASP A 116 9.95 -11.25 10.29
C ASP A 116 8.59 -11.95 10.19
N GLY A 117 8.56 -13.07 9.46
CA GLY A 117 7.32 -13.75 9.09
C GLY A 117 6.46 -14.17 10.27
N GLU A 118 7.07 -14.71 11.34
CA GLU A 118 6.33 -15.14 12.53
C GLU A 118 5.76 -13.98 13.33
N THR A 119 6.53 -12.91 13.44
CA THR A 119 6.09 -11.68 14.11
C THR A 119 4.97 -11.02 13.32
N CYS A 120 5.10 -10.94 12.00
CA CYS A 120 4.09 -10.40 11.09
C CYS A 120 2.80 -11.22 11.14
N ARG A 121 2.90 -12.56 11.10
CA ARG A 121 1.74 -13.46 11.23
C ARG A 121 0.99 -13.21 12.53
N ARG A 122 1.67 -13.18 13.66
CA ARG A 122 1.05 -12.91 14.98
C ARG A 122 0.40 -11.54 15.05
N GLN A 123 1.00 -10.53 14.43
CA GLN A 123 0.44 -9.19 14.37
C GLN A 123 -0.86 -9.14 13.57
N LEU A 124 -0.90 -9.79 12.40
CA LEU A 124 -2.10 -9.89 11.57
C LEU A 124 -3.23 -10.62 12.29
N LEU A 125 -2.94 -11.79 12.90
CA LEU A 125 -3.92 -12.55 13.68
C LEU A 125 -4.52 -11.71 14.80
N ARG A 126 -3.68 -10.99 15.55
CA ARG A 126 -4.12 -10.11 16.64
C ARG A 126 -4.98 -8.96 16.12
N PHE A 127 -4.58 -8.33 15.01
CA PHE A 127 -5.28 -7.18 14.46
C PHE A 127 -6.67 -7.54 13.96
N PHE A 128 -6.81 -8.65 13.22
CA PHE A 128 -8.09 -9.12 12.69
C PHE A 128 -8.90 -9.99 13.68
N GLY A 129 -8.34 -10.33 14.85
CA GLY A 129 -9.02 -11.18 15.84
C GLY A 129 -9.21 -12.62 15.37
N LEU A 130 -8.25 -13.17 14.62
CA LEU A 130 -8.33 -14.49 13.98
C LEU A 130 -7.42 -15.51 14.68
N HIS A 131 -7.74 -16.80 14.49
CA HIS A 131 -6.90 -17.91 14.92
C HIS A 131 -5.89 -18.34 13.85
N ASP A 132 -6.25 -18.20 12.57
CA ASP A 132 -5.41 -18.52 11.42
C ASP A 132 -5.68 -17.55 10.25
N LEU A 133 -4.89 -17.63 9.20
CA LEU A 133 -5.00 -16.78 8.01
C LEU A 133 -5.65 -17.51 6.81
N SER A 134 -6.21 -18.72 7.03
CA SER A 134 -6.80 -19.53 5.97
C SER A 134 -7.99 -18.84 5.29
N GLY A 135 -8.81 -18.13 6.08
CA GLY A 135 -9.94 -17.36 5.57
C GLY A 135 -9.55 -16.23 4.60
N PHE A 136 -8.29 -15.80 4.63
CA PHE A 136 -7.73 -14.83 3.69
C PHE A 136 -6.89 -15.48 2.56
N GLY A 137 -6.73 -16.82 2.57
CA GLY A 137 -5.90 -17.55 1.60
C GLY A 137 -4.40 -17.30 1.75
N LEU A 138 -3.91 -16.99 2.98
CA LEU A 138 -2.54 -16.58 3.24
C LEU A 138 -1.68 -17.63 3.95
N GLU A 139 -2.20 -18.83 4.22
CA GLU A 139 -1.46 -19.88 4.95
C GLU A 139 -0.16 -20.27 4.26
N ASP A 140 -0.19 -20.42 2.92
CA ASP A 140 0.96 -20.81 2.11
C ASP A 140 1.64 -19.60 1.42
N LYS A 141 1.51 -18.39 2.00
CA LYS A 141 2.00 -17.13 1.43
C LYS A 141 2.91 -16.37 2.39
N PRO A 142 4.04 -16.97 2.81
CA PRO A 142 4.88 -16.39 3.86
C PRO A 142 5.47 -15.03 3.50
N LEU A 143 5.78 -14.78 2.21
CA LEU A 143 6.32 -13.49 1.79
C LEU A 143 5.23 -12.41 1.82
N ALA A 144 4.02 -12.72 1.35
CA ALA A 144 2.89 -11.80 1.45
C ALA A 144 2.55 -11.47 2.91
N VAL A 145 2.59 -12.46 3.81
CA VAL A 145 2.39 -12.29 5.26
C VAL A 145 3.45 -11.35 5.86
N GLY A 146 4.73 -11.53 5.50
CA GLY A 146 5.81 -10.65 5.95
C GLY A 146 5.61 -9.20 5.51
N ALA A 147 5.25 -8.99 4.24
CA ALA A 147 4.95 -7.66 3.71
C ALA A 147 3.71 -7.04 4.39
N ALA A 148 2.64 -7.82 4.57
CA ALA A 148 1.40 -7.37 5.20
C ALA A 148 1.60 -6.95 6.66
N GLY A 149 2.32 -7.74 7.44
CA GLY A 149 2.62 -7.39 8.83
C GLY A 149 3.49 -6.14 8.94
N ALA A 150 4.53 -6.01 8.09
CA ALA A 150 5.38 -4.83 8.05
C ALA A 150 4.59 -3.54 7.69
N LEU A 151 3.67 -3.64 6.72
CA LEU A 151 2.78 -2.55 6.34
C LEU A 151 1.86 -2.18 7.51
N LEU A 152 1.18 -3.16 8.09
CA LEU A 152 0.26 -2.94 9.21
C LEU A 152 0.98 -2.29 10.40
N GLY A 153 2.16 -2.77 10.77
CA GLY A 153 2.96 -2.19 11.85
C GLY A 153 3.33 -0.72 11.58
N TYR A 154 3.68 -0.40 10.34
CA TYR A 154 3.96 0.99 9.96
C TYR A 154 2.71 1.88 10.05
N VAL A 155 1.55 1.37 9.63
CA VAL A 155 0.29 2.12 9.72
C VAL A 155 -0.11 2.31 11.17
N GLU A 156 0.00 1.30 12.05
CA GLU A 156 -0.27 1.43 13.49
C GLU A 156 0.65 2.47 14.15
N GLU A 157 1.95 2.47 13.80
CA GLU A 157 2.92 3.44 14.33
C GLU A 157 2.64 4.87 13.87
N THR A 158 2.20 5.06 12.63
CA THR A 158 1.99 6.38 12.03
C THR A 158 0.63 6.97 12.37
N GLN A 159 -0.43 6.17 12.31
CA GLN A 159 -1.78 6.63 12.59
C GLN A 159 -2.08 6.72 14.10
N LYS A 160 -1.42 5.89 14.94
CA LYS A 160 -1.61 5.84 16.40
C LYS A 160 -3.08 5.72 16.87
N GLN A 161 -3.95 5.34 15.97
CA GLN A 161 -5.38 5.17 16.19
C GLN A 161 -5.83 3.80 15.67
N ARG A 162 -6.98 3.32 16.14
CA ARG A 162 -7.60 2.14 15.55
C ARG A 162 -7.97 2.40 14.10
N LEU A 163 -7.84 1.37 13.27
CA LEU A 163 -8.13 1.39 11.85
C LEU A 163 -9.40 0.56 11.56
N PRO A 164 -10.58 1.02 11.99
CA PRO A 164 -11.80 0.22 11.94
C PRO A 164 -12.27 -0.08 10.51
N HIS A 165 -11.76 0.65 9.54
CA HIS A 165 -12.06 0.49 8.13
C HIS A 165 -11.19 -0.58 7.44
N LEU A 166 -10.08 -1.01 8.04
CA LEU A 166 -9.29 -2.15 7.57
C LEU A 166 -9.86 -3.44 8.17
N THR A 167 -10.83 -4.03 7.51
CA THR A 167 -11.58 -5.18 8.03
C THR A 167 -11.12 -6.52 7.45
N ALA A 168 -10.41 -6.52 6.34
CA ALA A 168 -9.99 -7.74 5.64
C ALA A 168 -8.71 -7.51 4.82
N ILE A 169 -8.01 -8.60 4.53
CA ILE A 169 -6.96 -8.70 3.52
C ILE A 169 -7.47 -9.57 2.39
N ALA A 170 -7.19 -9.20 1.13
CA ALA A 170 -7.46 -10.04 -0.02
C ALA A 170 -6.16 -10.41 -0.74
N PHE A 171 -6.00 -11.68 -1.06
CA PHE A 171 -4.90 -12.15 -1.90
C PHE A 171 -5.25 -11.92 -3.37
N GLU A 172 -4.35 -11.26 -4.09
CA GLU A 172 -4.47 -10.97 -5.52
C GLU A 172 -3.51 -11.88 -6.28
N ALA A 173 -4.04 -12.95 -6.88
CA ALA A 173 -3.24 -13.91 -7.62
C ALA A 173 -2.78 -13.34 -8.95
N ALA A 174 -1.47 -13.46 -9.24
CA ALA A 174 -0.88 -12.88 -10.45
C ALA A 174 -1.38 -13.54 -11.76
N ASP A 175 -1.80 -14.80 -11.69
CA ASP A 175 -2.28 -15.59 -12.83
C ASP A 175 -3.73 -15.31 -13.24
N GLU A 176 -4.51 -14.63 -12.41
CA GLU A 176 -5.88 -14.21 -12.74
C GLU A 176 -5.93 -13.05 -13.75
N ALA A 177 -4.84 -12.33 -13.93
CA ALA A 177 -4.80 -11.16 -14.78
C ALA A 177 -3.83 -11.31 -15.96
N ILE A 178 -4.04 -10.50 -16.98
CA ILE A 178 -3.10 -10.38 -18.09
C ILE A 178 -1.86 -9.64 -17.58
N ALA A 179 -0.70 -10.29 -17.68
CA ALA A 179 0.57 -9.68 -17.30
C ALA A 179 0.95 -8.56 -18.28
N LEU A 180 1.04 -7.34 -17.78
CA LEU A 180 1.49 -6.16 -18.51
C LEU A 180 2.73 -5.62 -17.84
N ASN A 181 3.87 -5.65 -18.50
CA ASN A 181 5.09 -5.03 -17.98
C ASN A 181 5.00 -3.48 -18.03
N ALA A 182 5.91 -2.80 -17.33
CA ALA A 182 5.92 -1.34 -17.23
C ALA A 182 6.06 -0.65 -18.61
N ALA A 183 6.84 -1.21 -19.54
CA ALA A 183 7.02 -0.66 -20.87
C ALA A 183 5.72 -0.77 -21.70
N THR A 184 5.09 -1.94 -21.67
CA THR A 184 3.81 -2.17 -22.36
C THR A 184 2.72 -1.23 -21.83
N ARG A 185 2.59 -1.06 -20.49
CA ARG A 185 1.63 -0.10 -19.92
C ARG A 185 1.84 1.31 -20.43
N ARG A 186 3.09 1.76 -20.46
CA ARG A 186 3.45 3.10 -20.93
C ARG A 186 3.16 3.28 -22.40
N HIS A 187 3.48 2.29 -23.24
CA HIS A 187 3.24 2.37 -24.69
C HIS A 187 1.76 2.27 -25.05
N LEU A 188 0.96 1.55 -24.29
CA LEU A 188 -0.49 1.47 -24.48
C LEU A 188 -1.23 2.72 -23.96
N GLU A 189 -0.54 3.60 -23.23
CA GLU A 189 -1.14 4.79 -22.62
C GLU A 189 -2.49 4.49 -21.95
N LEU A 190 -2.51 3.45 -21.10
CA LEU A 190 -3.76 2.96 -20.51
C LEU A 190 -4.43 4.04 -19.64
N ASP A 191 -3.67 4.69 -18.77
CA ASP A 191 -4.18 5.65 -17.79
C ASP A 191 -3.31 6.91 -17.64
N ALA A 192 -2.13 6.90 -18.24
CA ALA A 192 -1.24 8.05 -18.31
C ALA A 192 -0.47 8.02 -19.63
N ARG A 193 -0.32 9.18 -20.27
CA ARG A 193 0.54 9.39 -21.42
C ARG A 193 2.01 9.44 -21.00
N ILE A 194 2.91 9.41 -21.99
CA ILE A 194 4.36 9.53 -21.75
C ILE A 194 4.70 10.86 -21.05
N ASP A 195 3.93 11.92 -21.29
CA ASP A 195 4.08 13.23 -20.66
C ASP A 195 3.39 13.34 -19.28
N GLY A 196 2.81 12.24 -18.78
CA GLY A 196 2.15 12.16 -17.47
C GLY A 196 0.68 12.62 -17.45
N ARG A 197 0.15 13.13 -18.57
CA ARG A 197 -1.26 13.55 -18.67
C ARG A 197 -2.18 12.34 -18.80
N SER A 198 -3.43 12.46 -18.35
CA SER A 198 -4.46 11.43 -18.50
C SER A 198 -5.41 11.65 -19.70
N GLU A 199 -5.34 12.83 -20.31
CA GLU A 199 -6.15 13.18 -21.48
C GLU A 199 -5.77 12.31 -22.68
N HIS A 200 -6.78 11.83 -23.42
CA HIS A 200 -6.61 10.98 -24.61
C HIS A 200 -5.97 9.60 -24.34
N THR A 201 -5.91 9.18 -23.08
CA THR A 201 -5.58 7.79 -22.72
C THR A 201 -6.80 6.89 -22.88
N LEU A 202 -6.62 5.56 -22.81
CA LEU A 202 -7.75 4.63 -22.82
C LEU A 202 -8.72 4.93 -21.67
N LEU A 203 -8.19 5.18 -20.47
CA LEU A 203 -8.99 5.61 -19.33
C LEU A 203 -9.73 6.90 -19.60
N GLY A 204 -9.04 7.94 -20.14
CA GLY A 204 -9.64 9.24 -20.42
C GLY A 204 -10.79 9.19 -21.44
N VAL A 205 -10.77 8.22 -22.38
CA VAL A 205 -11.84 8.00 -23.35
C VAL A 205 -13.01 7.22 -22.73
N LEU A 206 -12.74 6.26 -21.86
CA LEU A 206 -13.76 5.36 -21.29
C LEU A 206 -14.40 5.92 -20.01
N ASP A 207 -13.72 6.83 -19.31
CA ASP A 207 -14.20 7.33 -18.01
C ASP A 207 -15.38 8.28 -18.15
N SER A 208 -16.57 7.74 -18.11
CA SER A 208 -17.84 8.48 -17.97
C SER A 208 -18.41 8.40 -16.56
N THR A 209 -17.59 8.01 -15.58
CA THR A 209 -18.05 7.85 -14.19
C THR A 209 -18.31 9.21 -13.53
N ILE A 210 -19.41 9.28 -12.75
CA ILE A 210 -19.77 10.49 -12.02
C ILE A 210 -19.05 10.55 -10.68
N SER A 211 -18.91 9.40 -10.00
CA SER A 211 -18.29 9.37 -8.66
C SER A 211 -16.78 9.11 -8.70
N PRO A 212 -16.01 9.71 -7.78
CA PRO A 212 -14.59 9.41 -7.61
C PRO A 212 -14.29 7.91 -7.43
N MET A 213 -15.14 7.21 -6.67
CA MET A 213 -15.02 5.77 -6.46
C MET A 213 -15.17 4.96 -7.75
N GLY A 214 -16.10 5.35 -8.62
CA GLY A 214 -16.27 4.74 -9.94
C GLY A 214 -15.04 4.93 -10.82
N GLY A 215 -14.49 6.14 -10.87
CA GLY A 215 -13.26 6.44 -11.62
C GLY A 215 -12.06 5.63 -11.12
N ARG A 216 -11.87 5.50 -9.79
CA ARG A 216 -10.83 4.64 -9.20
C ARG A 216 -11.04 3.17 -9.57
N LEU A 217 -12.28 2.67 -9.53
CA LEU A 217 -12.58 1.28 -9.89
C LEU A 217 -12.29 1.00 -11.36
N LEU A 218 -12.73 1.88 -12.28
CA LEU A 218 -12.45 1.76 -13.70
C LEU A 218 -10.94 1.77 -13.98
N ARG A 219 -10.18 2.67 -13.35
CA ARG A 219 -8.72 2.71 -13.45
C ARG A 219 -8.09 1.38 -13.02
N ARG A 220 -8.55 0.79 -11.90
CA ARG A 220 -8.06 -0.51 -11.42
C ARG A 220 -8.32 -1.63 -12.42
N TRP A 221 -9.53 -1.69 -13.00
CA TRP A 221 -9.87 -2.70 -14.00
C TRP A 221 -9.01 -2.60 -15.26
N LEU A 222 -8.78 -1.39 -15.76
CA LEU A 222 -7.90 -1.18 -16.91
C LEU A 222 -6.44 -1.54 -16.61
N ASN A 223 -5.99 -1.30 -15.39
CA ASN A 223 -4.63 -1.63 -14.98
C ASN A 223 -4.42 -3.10 -14.59
N ARG A 224 -5.50 -3.86 -14.36
CA ARG A 224 -5.47 -5.29 -14.08
C ARG A 224 -6.61 -6.00 -14.83
N PRO A 225 -6.53 -6.07 -16.17
CA PRO A 225 -7.54 -6.79 -16.96
C PRO A 225 -7.48 -8.28 -16.61
N LEU A 226 -8.63 -8.85 -16.27
CA LEU A 226 -8.76 -10.28 -16.00
C LEU A 226 -8.61 -11.10 -17.29
N ARG A 227 -8.20 -12.34 -17.14
CA ARG A 227 -8.12 -13.30 -18.24
C ARG A 227 -9.48 -13.85 -18.63
#